data_808dbe79d28df67eec84d2819ccb36de
#
_entry.id   808dbe79d28df67eec84d2819ccb36de
#
_cell.length_a   1.000
_cell.length_b   1.000
_cell.length_c   1.000
_cell.angle_alpha   90.00
_cell.angle_beta   90.00
_cell.angle_gamma   90.00
#
_symmetry.space_group_name_H-M   'P 1'
#
loop_
_entity.id
_entity.type
_entity.pdbx_description
1 polymer ?
#
loop_
_entity_poly.entity_id
_entity_poly.type
_entity_poly.pdbx_seq_one_letter_code
_entity_poly.pdbx_strand_id
1 'polypeptide(L)'
;MGLFSKKAAANLEVIRHEFDENEIAYRYPQDDFSSGSVLLVQPGQEAVMIKDGDQDGPYTNGRYTLETNHLPGISKFINSAYQGGSVFNCYIYFVNKEKPVFMFWGTPHPLMVRDGETAREVRMMANGSMAFTISNSLRFIAKTNGQLHSYSVENIGDFLFEKSVERITSALASEFDVLEQQRLPVKRIQSQAAQISDGIKARIITERVFDEYGLTLKEFAIKQITMNAEDEAALREDQNSIARRKREADIKYYETRSQGAAEADVMWAKGKAESDVMKEKGEYYTRERMYDVLQSAAQNEGGINGGGLVGAGIGLGVGMGVGSGFGSAIGNVAGNAFASVGRTDEKTSGGVKCPSCGAVNGENAKFCSGCGEKLIKAVACPKCGAENSAGAKFCAQCGTSLLPEKTKCPQCGKEIDNDAKFCPFCGAAINK
;
A
#
# COMPACT_ATOMS: atom_id res chain seq x y z
N MET A 1 45.49 85.02 -11.13
CA MET A 1 45.56 83.99 -10.07
C MET A 1 44.42 83.02 -10.27
N GLY A 2 44.76 81.93 -10.89
CA GLY A 2 43.76 80.88 -11.22
C GLY A 2 43.49 79.98 -10.00
N LEU A 3 42.28 80.00 -9.49
CA LEU A 3 41.81 79.00 -8.55
C LEU A 3 41.56 77.71 -9.30
N PHE A 4 42.51 76.78 -9.25
CA PHE A 4 42.24 75.40 -9.58
C PHE A 4 41.39 74.80 -8.46
N SER A 5 40.10 74.74 -8.69
CA SER A 5 39.20 73.90 -7.90
C SER A 5 39.65 72.41 -8.06
N LYS A 6 40.22 71.85 -6.99
CA LYS A 6 40.47 70.44 -6.91
C LYS A 6 39.08 69.70 -6.96
N LYS A 7 38.74 69.18 -8.15
CA LYS A 7 37.68 68.16 -8.22
C LYS A 7 38.04 67.06 -7.21
N ALA A 8 37.24 66.94 -6.18
CA ALA A 8 37.30 65.75 -5.32
C ALA A 8 37.28 64.55 -6.21
N ALA A 9 38.33 63.74 -6.21
CA ALA A 9 38.35 62.48 -6.91
C ALA A 9 37.22 61.68 -6.29
N ALA A 10 36.21 61.32 -7.06
CA ALA A 10 35.20 60.35 -6.64
C ALA A 10 35.94 59.10 -6.20
N ASN A 11 35.82 58.73 -4.94
CA ASN A 11 36.34 57.46 -4.44
C ASN A 11 35.57 56.34 -5.15
N LEU A 12 36.15 55.81 -6.21
CA LEU A 12 35.64 54.63 -6.89
C LEU A 12 35.77 53.43 -5.93
N GLU A 13 34.69 52.92 -5.49
CA GLU A 13 34.62 51.81 -4.56
C GLU A 13 34.50 50.47 -5.28
N VAL A 14 35.18 49.46 -4.74
CA VAL A 14 35.00 48.08 -5.19
C VAL A 14 34.11 47.35 -4.20
N ILE A 15 32.88 47.08 -4.61
CA ILE A 15 31.85 46.44 -3.83
C ILE A 15 31.98 44.93 -4.05
N ARG A 16 32.41 44.20 -3.04
CA ARG A 16 32.58 42.74 -3.06
C ARG A 16 32.31 42.20 -1.69
N HIS A 17 31.99 40.89 -1.66
CA HIS A 17 31.82 40.14 -0.42
C HIS A 17 32.40 38.73 -0.55
N GLU A 18 33.01 38.24 0.52
CA GLU A 18 33.44 36.83 0.66
C GLU A 18 32.67 36.24 1.81
N PHE A 19 31.91 35.16 1.51
CA PHE A 19 31.03 34.55 2.46
C PHE A 19 31.76 33.78 3.54
N ASP A 20 31.34 33.98 4.78
CA ASP A 20 31.72 33.11 5.90
C ASP A 20 31.03 31.73 5.82
N GLU A 21 31.50 30.79 6.65
CA GLU A 21 30.95 29.39 6.66
C GLU A 21 29.47 29.33 7.00
N ASN A 22 28.90 30.28 7.73
CA ASN A 22 27.50 30.24 8.17
C ASN A 22 26.61 31.30 7.48
N GLU A 23 27.14 31.95 6.48
CA GLU A 23 26.44 33.04 5.82
C GLU A 23 25.87 32.59 4.47
N ILE A 24 24.60 32.88 4.23
CA ILE A 24 23.86 32.54 3.01
C ILE A 24 23.61 33.79 2.15
N ALA A 25 23.33 34.88 2.78
CA ALA A 25 23.24 36.17 2.11
C ALA A 25 23.81 37.29 3.00
N TYR A 26 24.30 38.31 2.37
CA TYR A 26 24.93 39.42 3.04
C TYR A 26 24.40 40.74 2.47
N ARG A 27 23.93 41.61 3.35
CA ARG A 27 23.59 42.96 2.98
C ARG A 27 24.86 43.82 3.11
N TYR A 28 25.28 44.44 1.99
CA TYR A 28 26.40 45.34 2.01
C TYR A 28 26.09 46.56 2.90
N PRO A 29 27.02 46.99 3.78
CA PRO A 29 26.71 47.94 4.85
C PRO A 29 26.45 49.37 4.34
N GLN A 30 27.03 49.71 3.20
CA GLN A 30 26.81 51.03 2.57
C GLN A 30 25.57 50.96 1.66
N ASP A 31 24.87 52.07 1.55
CA ASP A 31 23.68 52.24 0.72
C ASP A 31 23.80 53.40 -0.27
N ASP A 32 24.89 54.17 -0.19
CA ASP A 32 25.22 55.27 -1.10
C ASP A 32 26.49 54.97 -1.92
N PHE A 33 26.34 54.94 -3.22
CA PHE A 33 27.41 54.59 -4.14
C PHE A 33 27.64 55.66 -5.17
N SER A 34 28.94 55.87 -5.51
CA SER A 34 29.34 56.78 -6.57
C SER A 34 29.21 56.14 -7.94
N SER A 35 28.74 56.88 -8.94
CA SER A 35 28.76 56.40 -10.34
C SER A 35 30.19 56.07 -10.75
N GLY A 36 30.36 54.86 -11.36
CA GLY A 36 31.66 54.31 -11.71
C GLY A 36 32.24 53.35 -10.68
N SER A 37 31.59 53.17 -9.50
CA SER A 37 31.92 52.09 -8.56
C SER A 37 31.79 50.71 -9.22
N VAL A 38 32.54 49.76 -8.77
CA VAL A 38 32.63 48.44 -9.38
C VAL A 38 32.01 47.39 -8.44
N LEU A 39 30.97 46.75 -8.93
CA LEU A 39 30.41 45.55 -8.29
C LEU A 39 31.15 44.30 -8.82
N LEU A 40 31.80 43.57 -7.93
CA LEU A 40 32.50 42.35 -8.22
C LEU A 40 31.74 41.17 -7.60
N VAL A 41 31.15 40.32 -8.46
CA VAL A 41 30.44 39.11 -8.03
C VAL A 41 31.32 37.90 -8.32
N GLN A 42 31.59 37.09 -7.29
CA GLN A 42 32.45 35.92 -7.41
C GLN A 42 31.68 34.73 -7.95
N PRO A 43 32.37 33.65 -8.46
CA PRO A 43 31.74 32.40 -8.80
C PRO A 43 30.91 31.85 -7.62
N GLY A 44 29.74 31.29 -7.94
CA GLY A 44 28.83 30.72 -6.91
C GLY A 44 28.01 31.77 -6.14
N GLN A 45 28.15 33.07 -6.51
CA GLN A 45 27.39 34.18 -5.94
C GLN A 45 26.47 34.84 -6.95
N GLU A 46 25.44 35.48 -6.46
CA GLU A 46 24.64 36.48 -7.17
C GLU A 46 24.53 37.75 -6.32
N ALA A 47 24.45 38.90 -6.97
CA ALA A 47 24.13 40.16 -6.27
C ALA A 47 22.76 40.66 -6.74
N VAL A 48 22.03 41.26 -5.80
CA VAL A 48 20.71 41.89 -5.99
C VAL A 48 20.75 43.29 -5.46
N MET A 49 20.24 44.24 -6.23
CA MET A 49 20.09 45.62 -5.79
C MET A 49 18.62 45.93 -5.49
N ILE A 50 18.37 46.66 -4.39
CA ILE A 50 17.01 47.04 -3.99
C ILE A 50 17.00 48.53 -3.66
N LYS A 51 16.06 49.27 -4.24
CA LYS A 51 15.75 50.64 -3.91
C LYS A 51 14.24 50.88 -3.91
N ASP A 52 13.71 51.43 -2.84
CA ASP A 52 12.30 51.83 -2.72
C ASP A 52 11.30 50.72 -3.10
N GLY A 53 11.70 49.42 -2.90
CA GLY A 53 10.91 48.25 -3.26
C GLY A 53 11.14 47.69 -4.67
N ASP A 54 11.77 48.46 -5.54
CA ASP A 54 12.20 48.00 -6.87
C ASP A 54 13.47 47.16 -6.76
N GLN A 55 13.53 46.08 -7.51
CA GLN A 55 14.66 45.15 -7.56
C GLN A 55 15.34 45.16 -8.91
N ASP A 56 16.66 45.06 -8.90
CA ASP A 56 17.49 44.95 -10.09
C ASP A 56 18.50 43.78 -9.94
N GLY A 57 18.74 43.05 -11.02
CA GLY A 57 19.58 41.86 -11.02
C GLY A 57 18.78 40.61 -11.42
N PRO A 58 19.21 39.36 -11.06
CA PRO A 58 20.44 39.08 -10.35
C PRO A 58 21.69 39.34 -11.19
N TYR A 59 22.69 39.94 -10.62
CA TYR A 59 24.02 40.03 -11.22
C TYR A 59 24.79 38.74 -10.91
N THR A 60 25.15 38.02 -11.94
CA THR A 60 25.89 36.77 -11.81
C THR A 60 27.40 37.01 -11.74
N ASN A 61 28.20 35.93 -11.70
CA ASN A 61 29.65 36.03 -11.71
C ASN A 61 30.16 37.00 -12.76
N GLY A 62 30.92 37.99 -12.32
CA GLY A 62 31.48 39.01 -13.19
C GLY A 62 31.82 40.33 -12.51
N ARG A 63 32.28 41.27 -13.34
CA ARG A 63 32.59 42.66 -12.95
C ARG A 63 31.61 43.60 -13.63
N TYR A 64 30.90 44.38 -12.83
CA TYR A 64 29.90 45.32 -13.32
C TYR A 64 30.28 46.73 -12.85
N THR A 65 30.39 47.63 -13.80
CA THR A 65 30.58 49.05 -13.46
C THR A 65 29.21 49.69 -13.25
N LEU A 66 29.00 50.29 -12.08
CA LEU A 66 27.74 50.92 -11.72
C LEU A 66 27.63 52.28 -12.39
N GLU A 67 27.30 52.28 -13.69
CA GLU A 67 27.13 53.49 -14.50
C GLU A 67 25.68 53.56 -15.02
N THR A 68 25.20 54.77 -15.16
CA THR A 68 23.83 55.10 -15.57
C THR A 68 23.39 54.51 -16.91
N ASN A 69 24.35 54.27 -17.81
CA ASN A 69 24.06 53.99 -19.23
C ASN A 69 24.15 52.49 -19.59
N HIS A 70 24.68 51.63 -18.72
CA HIS A 70 25.00 50.26 -19.06
C HIS A 70 24.17 49.18 -18.35
N LEU A 71 23.39 49.58 -17.35
CA LEU A 71 22.54 48.66 -16.58
C LEU A 71 21.07 49.08 -16.71
N PRO A 72 20.21 48.34 -17.38
CA PRO A 72 18.82 48.72 -17.70
C PRO A 72 17.96 49.06 -16.47
N GLY A 73 18.32 48.58 -15.28
CA GLY A 73 17.63 48.84 -14.03
C GLY A 73 18.13 50.10 -13.29
N ILE A 74 19.42 50.39 -13.38
CA ILE A 74 20.06 51.48 -12.57
C ILE A 74 19.54 52.88 -12.93
N SER A 75 19.09 53.09 -14.15
CA SER A 75 18.48 54.39 -14.54
C SER A 75 17.28 54.77 -13.66
N LYS A 76 16.62 53.83 -13.06
CA LYS A 76 15.53 54.06 -12.09
C LYS A 76 16.03 54.49 -10.71
N PHE A 77 17.27 54.14 -10.37
CA PHE A 77 17.85 54.38 -9.05
C PHE A 77 18.64 55.69 -8.92
N ILE A 78 18.80 56.41 -10.03
CA ILE A 78 19.61 57.64 -10.05
C ILE A 78 18.75 58.84 -9.79
N ASN A 79 19.05 59.57 -8.74
CA ASN A 79 18.49 60.89 -8.48
C ASN A 79 19.11 61.91 -9.43
N SER A 80 18.31 62.48 -10.33
CA SER A 80 18.70 63.47 -11.34
C SER A 80 19.09 64.87 -10.74
N ALA A 81 19.21 65.02 -9.43
CA ALA A 81 19.30 66.34 -8.75
C ALA A 81 20.69 66.73 -8.32
N TYR A 82 21.76 65.96 -8.55
CA TYR A 82 23.12 66.36 -8.13
C TYR A 82 24.01 66.70 -9.32
N GLN A 83 24.28 67.98 -9.47
CA GLN A 83 25.30 68.48 -10.38
C GLN A 83 26.70 68.13 -9.84
N GLY A 84 27.31 67.07 -10.34
CA GLY A 84 28.73 66.83 -10.09
C GLY A 84 29.15 65.47 -9.54
N GLY A 85 28.57 64.41 -10.01
CA GLY A 85 28.86 63.03 -9.60
C GLY A 85 27.56 62.40 -9.07
N SER A 86 26.92 61.59 -9.86
CA SER A 86 25.66 60.99 -9.44
C SER A 86 25.92 59.94 -8.37
N VAL A 87 25.51 60.26 -7.14
CA VAL A 87 25.39 59.30 -6.04
C VAL A 87 24.02 58.64 -6.15
N PHE A 88 23.95 57.34 -6.02
CA PHE A 88 22.70 56.61 -5.98
C PHE A 88 22.62 55.81 -4.69
N ASN A 89 21.44 55.74 -4.12
CA ASN A 89 21.19 54.99 -2.89
C ASN A 89 20.45 53.72 -3.25
N CYS A 90 21.02 52.59 -2.88
CA CYS A 90 20.39 51.30 -2.98
C CYS A 90 21.00 50.29 -1.99
N TYR A 91 20.25 49.30 -1.63
CA TYR A 91 20.79 48.17 -0.85
C TYR A 91 21.32 47.13 -1.78
N ILE A 92 22.54 46.64 -1.57
CA ILE A 92 23.15 45.54 -2.32
C ILE A 92 23.20 44.32 -1.42
N TYR A 93 22.62 43.23 -1.93
CA TYR A 93 22.66 41.96 -1.28
C TYR A 93 23.47 41.00 -2.12
N PHE A 94 24.46 40.33 -1.50
CA PHE A 94 25.13 39.17 -2.06
C PHE A 94 24.41 37.91 -1.60
N VAL A 95 24.26 36.95 -2.46
CA VAL A 95 23.53 35.68 -2.21
C VAL A 95 24.43 34.53 -2.61
N ASN A 96 24.68 33.60 -1.71
CA ASN A 96 25.44 32.40 -1.97
C ASN A 96 24.50 31.34 -2.64
N LYS A 97 24.83 30.94 -3.85
CA LYS A 97 24.03 29.97 -4.66
C LYS A 97 24.44 28.53 -4.44
N GLU A 98 25.65 28.30 -4.00
CA GLU A 98 26.22 26.97 -3.89
C GLU A 98 25.96 26.35 -2.52
N LYS A 99 25.89 27.18 -1.50
CA LYS A 99 25.73 26.73 -0.14
C LYS A 99 24.31 26.27 0.14
N PRO A 100 24.10 25.00 0.54
CA PRO A 100 22.80 24.53 0.98
C PRO A 100 22.45 25.08 2.37
N VAL A 101 21.20 25.47 2.54
CA VAL A 101 20.61 25.79 3.85
C VAL A 101 20.07 24.50 4.43
N PHE A 102 20.66 24.04 5.51
CA PHE A 102 20.18 22.89 6.26
C PHE A 102 19.25 23.34 7.37
N MET A 103 18.14 22.64 7.54
CA MET A 103 17.26 22.82 8.69
C MET A 103 16.80 21.46 9.22
N PHE A 104 16.57 21.43 10.52
CA PHE A 104 15.91 20.31 11.18
C PHE A 104 14.43 20.60 11.32
N TRP A 105 13.62 19.56 11.20
CA TRP A 105 12.18 19.65 11.37
C TRP A 105 11.67 18.56 12.29
N GLY A 106 10.53 18.81 12.92
CA GLY A 106 9.83 17.85 13.75
C GLY A 106 8.36 18.20 13.85
N THR A 107 7.53 17.20 14.10
CA THR A 107 6.10 17.42 14.33
C THR A 107 5.91 18.14 15.67
N PRO A 108 5.21 19.28 15.70
CA PRO A 108 4.99 20.04 16.93
C PRO A 108 4.05 19.30 17.90
N HIS A 109 3.15 18.48 17.36
CA HIS A 109 2.20 17.67 18.10
C HIS A 109 2.20 16.25 17.56
N PRO A 110 1.88 15.25 18.41
CA PRO A 110 1.73 13.87 17.94
C PRO A 110 0.59 13.74 16.91
N LEU A 111 0.84 12.94 15.89
CA LEU A 111 -0.16 12.51 14.92
C LEU A 111 -0.81 11.22 15.42
N MET A 112 -2.14 11.15 15.37
CA MET A 112 -2.88 9.94 15.70
C MET A 112 -2.86 9.01 14.50
N VAL A 113 -2.43 7.77 14.71
CA VAL A 113 -2.34 6.73 13.67
C VAL A 113 -2.97 5.46 14.21
N ARG A 114 -3.81 4.82 13.42
CA ARG A 114 -4.46 3.58 13.81
C ARG A 114 -3.65 2.37 13.39
N ASP A 115 -3.32 1.51 14.35
CA ASP A 115 -2.62 0.26 14.06
C ASP A 115 -3.49 -0.72 13.28
N GLY A 116 -2.98 -1.24 12.16
CA GLY A 116 -3.74 -2.12 11.27
C GLY A 116 -4.02 -3.51 11.83
N GLU A 117 -3.30 -3.95 12.86
CA GLU A 117 -3.44 -5.27 13.48
C GLU A 117 -4.37 -5.23 14.71
N THR A 118 -4.18 -4.26 15.59
CA THR A 118 -4.91 -4.14 16.85
C THR A 118 -6.08 -3.18 16.77
N ALA A 119 -6.14 -2.34 15.73
CA ALA A 119 -7.05 -1.22 15.58
C ALA A 119 -6.95 -0.14 16.69
N ARG A 120 -5.86 -0.16 17.47
CA ARG A 120 -5.54 0.86 18.48
C ARG A 120 -5.06 2.13 17.83
N GLU A 121 -5.51 3.27 18.31
CA GLU A 121 -4.95 4.58 17.96
C GLU A 121 -3.71 4.84 18.82
N VAL A 122 -2.63 5.27 18.19
CA VAL A 122 -1.34 5.55 18.82
C VAL A 122 -0.83 6.93 18.40
N ARG A 123 -0.10 7.57 19.29
CA ARG A 123 0.51 8.87 19.10
C ARG A 123 1.89 8.71 18.48
N MET A 124 2.05 9.20 17.25
CA MET A 124 3.30 9.13 16.49
C MET A 124 3.90 10.52 16.33
N MET A 125 5.21 10.60 16.46
CA MET A 125 5.98 11.80 16.18
C MET A 125 7.07 11.48 15.15
N ALA A 126 7.41 12.45 14.32
CA ALA A 126 8.50 12.31 13.37
C ALA A 126 9.41 13.54 13.42
N ASN A 127 10.68 13.31 13.15
CA ASN A 127 11.68 14.36 12.99
C ASN A 127 12.64 13.99 11.87
N GLY A 128 13.32 15.02 11.35
CA GLY A 128 14.21 14.84 10.24
C GLY A 128 15.00 16.09 9.90
N SER A 129 15.55 16.09 8.71
CA SER A 129 16.30 17.23 8.16
C SER A 129 15.91 17.46 6.70
N MET A 130 16.08 18.69 6.25
CA MET A 130 15.95 19.05 4.85
C MET A 130 17.02 20.04 4.45
N ALA A 131 17.34 20.10 3.16
CA ALA A 131 18.31 21.01 2.60
C ALA A 131 17.73 21.75 1.40
N PHE A 132 17.97 23.05 1.35
CA PHE A 132 17.54 23.94 0.28
C PHE A 132 18.72 24.61 -0.38
N THR A 133 18.54 24.99 -1.65
CA THR A 133 19.41 25.95 -2.32
C THR A 133 18.59 27.12 -2.82
N ILE A 134 19.21 28.31 -2.92
CA ILE A 134 18.54 29.48 -3.45
C ILE A 134 18.50 29.36 -4.97
N SER A 135 17.32 29.18 -5.55
CA SER A 135 17.10 29.13 -6.99
C SER A 135 16.86 30.50 -7.59
N ASN A 136 16.20 31.40 -6.86
CA ASN A 136 15.88 32.74 -7.31
C ASN A 136 16.23 33.78 -6.22
N SER A 137 17.36 34.46 -6.39
CA SER A 137 17.89 35.40 -5.41
C SER A 137 17.03 36.66 -5.26
N LEU A 138 16.41 37.15 -6.33
CA LEU A 138 15.49 38.29 -6.28
C LEU A 138 14.30 37.99 -5.37
N ARG A 139 13.67 36.86 -5.62
CA ARG A 139 12.50 36.42 -4.84
C ARG A 139 12.87 36.11 -3.40
N PHE A 140 14.03 35.49 -3.18
CA PHE A 140 14.53 35.18 -1.84
C PHE A 140 14.70 36.44 -1.03
N ILE A 141 15.44 37.44 -1.54
CA ILE A 141 15.67 38.69 -0.85
C ILE A 141 14.35 39.48 -0.68
N ALA A 142 13.48 39.53 -1.71
CA ALA A 142 12.19 40.23 -1.60
C ALA A 142 11.33 39.69 -0.45
N LYS A 143 11.32 38.36 -0.25
CA LYS A 143 10.50 37.74 0.78
C LYS A 143 11.11 37.72 2.16
N THR A 144 12.43 37.77 2.26
CA THR A 144 13.16 37.73 3.54
C THR A 144 13.62 39.09 4.02
N ASN A 145 13.68 40.08 3.14
CA ASN A 145 14.09 41.45 3.50
C ASN A 145 13.14 42.04 4.56
N GLY A 146 13.73 42.52 5.65
CA GLY A 146 12.99 43.08 6.79
C GLY A 146 12.39 42.04 7.76
N GLN A 147 12.44 40.75 7.44
CA GLN A 147 11.99 39.69 8.33
C GLN A 147 13.15 38.98 9.07
N LEU A 148 14.35 39.04 8.50
CA LEU A 148 15.55 38.44 9.08
C LEU A 148 16.51 39.52 9.57
N HIS A 149 17.02 39.33 10.78
CA HIS A 149 18.06 40.22 11.35
C HIS A 149 19.44 39.91 10.74
N SER A 150 19.68 38.65 10.40
CA SER A 150 20.87 38.22 9.66
C SER A 150 20.53 37.04 8.74
N TYR A 151 21.30 36.86 7.70
CA TYR A 151 21.13 35.78 6.71
C TYR A 151 22.05 34.58 7.00
N SER A 152 22.18 34.22 8.28
CA SER A 152 22.88 32.98 8.67
C SER A 152 22.05 31.73 8.31
N VAL A 153 22.73 30.60 8.15
CA VAL A 153 22.08 29.30 7.94
C VAL A 153 21.02 29.03 9.01
N GLU A 154 21.33 29.34 10.27
CA GLU A 154 20.44 29.11 11.41
C GLU A 154 19.17 29.97 11.33
N ASN A 155 19.32 31.28 11.17
CA ASN A 155 18.17 32.20 11.11
C ASN A 155 17.26 31.94 9.91
N ILE A 156 17.83 31.57 8.77
CA ILE A 156 17.06 31.20 7.60
C ILE A 156 16.36 29.84 7.87
N GLY A 157 17.05 28.89 8.53
CA GLY A 157 16.48 27.60 8.93
C GLY A 157 15.26 27.78 9.84
N ASP A 158 15.35 28.61 10.86
CA ASP A 158 14.25 28.90 11.79
C ASP A 158 13.08 29.56 11.09
N PHE A 159 13.35 30.57 10.24
CA PHE A 159 12.33 31.21 9.42
C PHE A 159 11.59 30.19 8.52
N LEU A 160 12.33 29.32 7.85
CA LEU A 160 11.74 28.32 6.97
C LEU A 160 10.98 27.25 7.76
N PHE A 161 11.46 26.89 8.94
CA PHE A 161 10.75 25.96 9.82
C PHE A 161 9.36 26.49 10.16
N GLU A 162 9.28 27.72 10.64
CA GLU A 162 7.99 28.36 10.97
C GLU A 162 7.01 28.37 9.80
N LYS A 163 7.50 28.60 8.58
CA LYS A 163 6.67 28.65 7.36
C LYS A 163 6.31 27.29 6.78
N SER A 164 7.03 26.24 7.13
CA SER A 164 6.90 24.92 6.50
C SER A 164 6.34 23.83 7.41
N VAL A 165 6.41 24.00 8.73
CA VAL A 165 6.07 22.96 9.70
C VAL A 165 4.64 22.41 9.54
N GLU A 166 3.66 23.27 9.29
CA GLU A 166 2.27 22.85 9.08
C GLU A 166 2.11 22.02 7.81
N ARG A 167 2.79 22.41 6.73
CA ARG A 167 2.74 21.70 5.45
C ARG A 167 3.42 20.34 5.53
N ILE A 168 4.56 20.27 6.21
CA ILE A 168 5.27 19.01 6.46
C ILE A 168 4.40 18.09 7.31
N THR A 169 3.80 18.59 8.38
CA THR A 169 2.92 17.85 9.27
C THR A 169 1.69 17.33 8.53
N SER A 170 1.06 18.15 7.69
CA SER A 170 -0.08 17.74 6.85
C SER A 170 0.31 16.69 5.81
N ALA A 171 1.47 16.83 5.17
CA ALA A 171 1.97 15.83 4.23
C ALA A 171 2.25 14.49 4.93
N LEU A 172 2.86 14.53 6.12
CA LEU A 172 3.14 13.34 6.92
C LEU A 172 1.84 12.65 7.38
N ALA A 173 0.84 13.40 7.83
CA ALA A 173 -0.46 12.87 8.17
C ALA A 173 -1.11 12.15 6.99
N SER A 174 -1.06 12.75 5.80
CA SER A 174 -1.59 12.11 4.58
C SER A 174 -0.87 10.81 4.21
N GLU A 175 0.45 10.74 4.40
CA GLU A 175 1.19 9.49 4.19
C GLU A 175 0.79 8.42 5.22
N PHE A 176 0.59 8.81 6.47
CA PHE A 176 0.11 7.89 7.51
C PHE A 176 -1.31 7.39 7.21
N ASP A 177 -2.21 8.24 6.72
CA ASP A 177 -3.56 7.85 6.29
C ASP A 177 -3.53 6.80 5.17
N VAL A 178 -2.63 6.95 4.20
CA VAL A 178 -2.44 5.94 3.13
C VAL A 178 -2.00 4.59 3.71
N LEU A 179 -1.09 4.60 4.67
CA LEU A 179 -0.60 3.39 5.32
C LEU A 179 -1.66 2.75 6.23
N GLU A 180 -2.49 3.56 6.88
CA GLU A 180 -3.64 3.10 7.67
C GLU A 180 -4.68 2.39 6.77
N GLN A 181 -5.00 2.95 5.60
CA GLN A 181 -5.89 2.32 4.62
C GLN A 181 -5.37 0.95 4.16
N GLN A 182 -4.07 0.76 4.12
CA GLN A 182 -3.43 -0.53 3.82
C GLN A 182 -3.45 -1.51 5.00
N ARG A 183 -3.98 -1.10 6.16
CA ARG A 183 -4.02 -1.88 7.41
C ARG A 183 -2.65 -2.40 7.84
N LEU A 184 -1.62 -1.60 7.64
CA LEU A 184 -0.26 -1.98 8.05
C LEU A 184 -0.08 -1.80 9.55
N PRO A 185 0.61 -2.72 10.24
CA PRO A 185 1.01 -2.53 11.62
C PRO A 185 1.92 -1.31 11.76
N VAL A 186 1.69 -0.49 12.79
CA VAL A 186 2.44 0.76 13.03
C VAL A 186 3.95 0.52 13.11
N LYS A 187 4.40 -0.62 13.62
CA LYS A 187 5.83 -0.99 13.62
C LYS A 187 6.45 -1.05 12.21
N ARG A 188 5.66 -1.34 11.18
CA ARG A 188 6.13 -1.30 9.80
C ARG A 188 6.27 0.11 9.25
N ILE A 189 5.51 1.07 9.77
CA ILE A 189 5.63 2.48 9.39
C ILE A 189 7.04 2.99 9.68
N GLN A 190 7.61 2.65 10.83
CA GLN A 190 9.00 3.01 11.17
C GLN A 190 10.02 2.47 10.17
N SER A 191 9.81 1.26 9.66
CA SER A 191 10.71 0.66 8.65
C SER A 191 10.53 1.24 7.24
N GLN A 192 9.45 1.98 7.00
CA GLN A 192 9.14 2.62 5.71
C GLN A 192 9.50 4.11 5.67
N ALA A 193 10.25 4.61 6.66
CA ALA A 193 10.62 6.02 6.77
C ALA A 193 11.22 6.60 5.48
N ALA A 194 12.03 5.82 4.75
CA ALA A 194 12.61 6.24 3.47
C ALA A 194 11.54 6.45 2.39
N GLN A 195 10.60 5.50 2.27
CA GLN A 195 9.51 5.59 1.29
C GLN A 195 8.57 6.77 1.60
N ILE A 196 8.23 6.97 2.88
CA ILE A 196 7.45 8.10 3.34
C ILE A 196 8.18 9.42 3.04
N SER A 197 9.49 9.44 3.27
CA SER A 197 10.35 10.60 2.96
C SER A 197 10.29 10.98 1.48
N ASP A 198 10.37 10.00 0.58
CA ASP A 198 10.30 10.22 -0.87
C ASP A 198 8.91 10.71 -1.29
N GLY A 199 7.83 10.19 -0.71
CA GLY A 199 6.47 10.64 -0.94
C GLY A 199 6.26 12.10 -0.53
N ILE A 200 6.71 12.47 0.67
CA ILE A 200 6.63 13.85 1.17
C ILE A 200 7.48 14.79 0.30
N LYS A 201 8.71 14.39 -0.04
CA LYS A 201 9.58 15.17 -0.92
C LYS A 201 8.92 15.46 -2.27
N ALA A 202 8.37 14.42 -2.90
CA ALA A 202 7.66 14.56 -4.17
C ALA A 202 6.47 15.52 -4.07
N ARG A 203 5.70 15.45 -3.00
CA ARG A 203 4.57 16.33 -2.74
C ARG A 203 5.00 17.78 -2.54
N ILE A 204 5.99 18.04 -1.70
CA ILE A 204 6.53 19.40 -1.45
C ILE A 204 7.03 20.03 -2.75
N ILE A 205 7.72 19.26 -3.60
CA ILE A 205 8.20 19.72 -4.91
C ILE A 205 7.02 20.01 -5.85
N THR A 206 6.01 19.14 -5.89
CA THR A 206 4.84 19.32 -6.77
C THR A 206 4.00 20.52 -6.36
N GLU A 207 3.79 20.72 -5.08
CA GLU A 207 3.04 21.85 -4.54
C GLU A 207 3.82 23.16 -4.56
N ARG A 208 5.11 23.14 -4.95
CA ARG A 208 6.01 24.32 -5.03
C ARG A 208 6.05 25.15 -3.77
N VAL A 209 6.01 24.49 -2.61
CA VAL A 209 5.86 25.10 -1.28
C VAL A 209 6.89 26.20 -1.03
N PHE A 210 8.12 26.02 -1.53
CA PHE A 210 9.24 26.94 -1.29
C PHE A 210 9.56 27.87 -2.47
N ASP A 211 8.87 27.70 -3.60
CA ASP A 211 9.10 28.53 -4.79
C ASP A 211 8.78 30.00 -4.55
N GLU A 212 7.82 30.29 -3.66
CA GLU A 212 7.49 31.68 -3.30
C GLU A 212 8.63 32.42 -2.59
N TYR A 213 9.53 31.66 -1.93
CA TYR A 213 10.73 32.19 -1.27
C TYR A 213 11.97 32.11 -2.18
N GLY A 214 11.82 31.67 -3.42
CA GLY A 214 12.94 31.49 -4.34
C GLY A 214 13.89 30.36 -3.96
N LEU A 215 13.39 29.33 -3.28
CA LEU A 215 14.13 28.20 -2.78
C LEU A 215 13.75 26.92 -3.53
N THR A 216 14.72 26.00 -3.66
CA THR A 216 14.50 24.67 -4.19
C THR A 216 14.92 23.64 -3.17
N LEU A 217 14.01 22.72 -2.84
CA LEU A 217 14.29 21.59 -1.95
C LEU A 217 15.23 20.60 -2.67
N LYS A 218 16.39 20.34 -2.08
CA LYS A 218 17.39 19.37 -2.56
C LYS A 218 17.22 18.02 -1.87
N GLU A 219 17.14 18.05 -0.55
CA GLU A 219 17.06 16.87 0.28
C GLU A 219 15.92 17.00 1.29
N PHE A 220 15.23 15.91 1.50
CA PHE A 220 14.27 15.72 2.58
C PHE A 220 14.49 14.35 3.17
N ALA A 221 14.70 14.26 4.46
CA ALA A 221 14.95 13.00 5.14
C ALA A 221 14.17 12.94 6.46
N ILE A 222 13.53 11.82 6.70
CA ILE A 222 12.99 11.46 8.00
C ILE A 222 14.10 10.71 8.75
N LYS A 223 14.55 11.27 9.87
CA LYS A 223 15.56 10.62 10.73
C LYS A 223 14.93 9.59 11.64
N GLN A 224 13.78 9.91 12.18
CA GLN A 224 13.14 9.05 13.17
C GLN A 224 11.62 9.24 13.14
N ILE A 225 10.91 8.12 13.27
CA ILE A 225 9.48 8.08 13.58
C ILE A 225 9.36 7.36 14.91
N THR A 226 8.80 8.03 15.92
CA THR A 226 8.69 7.51 17.29
C THR A 226 7.23 7.41 17.71
N MET A 227 6.96 6.43 18.55
CA MET A 227 5.69 6.27 19.23
C MET A 227 5.84 6.68 20.70
N ASN A 228 4.77 7.19 21.30
CA ASN A 228 4.75 7.43 22.75
C ASN A 228 4.96 6.11 23.51
N ALA A 229 5.76 6.13 24.56
CA ALA A 229 6.12 4.93 25.33
C ALA A 229 4.90 4.22 25.95
N GLU A 230 3.89 4.97 26.38
CA GLU A 230 2.64 4.42 26.90
C GLU A 230 1.85 3.67 25.82
N ASP A 231 1.75 4.28 24.62
CA ASP A 231 1.06 3.69 23.49
C ASP A 231 1.80 2.44 22.98
N GLU A 232 3.14 2.47 23.00
CA GLU A 232 3.96 1.32 22.65
C GLU A 232 3.74 0.14 23.60
N ALA A 233 3.68 0.41 24.92
CA ALA A 233 3.40 -0.62 25.91
C ALA A 233 2.00 -1.20 25.75
N ALA A 234 1.00 -0.35 25.57
CA ALA A 234 -0.38 -0.76 25.35
C ALA A 234 -0.57 -1.56 24.05
N LEU A 235 0.11 -1.14 22.95
CA LEU A 235 0.09 -1.86 21.69
C LEU A 235 0.71 -3.26 21.82
N ARG A 236 1.81 -3.40 22.58
CA ARG A 236 2.44 -4.70 22.87
C ARG A 236 1.51 -5.62 23.64
N GLU A 237 0.76 -5.08 24.60
CA GLU A 237 -0.21 -5.85 25.38
C GLU A 237 -1.36 -6.35 24.50
N ASP A 238 -1.90 -5.49 23.63
CA ASP A 238 -2.93 -5.89 22.66
C ASP A 238 -2.43 -6.98 21.71
N GLN A 239 -1.24 -6.83 21.15
CA GLN A 239 -0.62 -7.83 20.29
C GLN A 239 -0.45 -9.17 21.00
N ASN A 240 0.00 -9.14 22.27
CA ASN A 240 0.13 -10.35 23.10
C ASN A 240 -1.22 -11.00 23.37
N SER A 241 -2.27 -10.20 23.61
CA SER A 241 -3.63 -10.69 23.84
C SER A 241 -4.22 -11.36 22.58
N ILE A 242 -4.00 -10.76 21.41
CA ILE A 242 -4.41 -11.32 20.12
C ILE A 242 -3.65 -12.62 19.85
N ALA A 243 -2.34 -12.64 20.05
CA ALA A 243 -1.52 -13.83 19.87
C ALA A 243 -1.93 -14.97 20.82
N ARG A 244 -2.33 -14.64 22.07
CA ARG A 244 -2.83 -15.61 23.03
C ARG A 244 -4.16 -16.18 22.58
N ARG A 245 -5.14 -15.35 22.23
CA ARG A 245 -6.45 -15.79 21.72
C ARG A 245 -6.33 -16.65 20.47
N LYS A 246 -5.40 -16.30 19.57
CA LYS A 246 -5.15 -17.10 18.37
C LYS A 246 -4.60 -18.47 18.70
N ARG A 247 -3.61 -18.55 19.61
CA ARG A 247 -3.08 -19.84 20.10
C ARG A 247 -4.15 -20.70 20.79
N GLU A 248 -4.98 -20.09 21.64
CA GLU A 248 -6.09 -20.77 22.32
C GLU A 248 -7.11 -21.32 21.30
N ALA A 249 -7.45 -20.53 20.27
CA ALA A 249 -8.33 -20.98 19.20
C ALA A 249 -7.71 -22.13 18.39
N ASP A 250 -6.41 -22.06 18.07
CA ASP A 250 -5.68 -23.12 17.36
C ASP A 250 -5.65 -24.41 18.21
N ILE A 251 -5.33 -24.30 19.49
CA ILE A 251 -5.34 -25.46 20.43
C ILE A 251 -6.74 -26.09 20.46
N LYS A 252 -7.77 -25.28 20.64
CA LYS A 252 -9.17 -25.79 20.66
C LYS A 252 -9.56 -26.44 19.35
N TYR A 253 -9.12 -25.89 18.23
CA TYR A 253 -9.35 -26.48 16.91
C TYR A 253 -8.69 -27.88 16.81
N TYR A 254 -7.43 -28.02 17.23
CA TYR A 254 -6.71 -29.29 17.20
C TYR A 254 -7.31 -30.31 18.19
N GLU A 255 -7.71 -29.88 19.40
CA GLU A 255 -8.38 -30.73 20.38
C GLU A 255 -9.71 -31.26 19.83
N THR A 256 -10.57 -30.40 19.29
CA THR A 256 -11.85 -30.79 18.70
C THR A 256 -11.66 -31.77 17.53
N ARG A 257 -10.66 -31.55 16.69
CA ARG A 257 -10.34 -32.43 15.60
C ARG A 257 -9.82 -33.79 16.08
N SER A 258 -8.98 -33.81 17.09
CA SER A 258 -8.45 -35.04 17.71
C SER A 258 -9.54 -35.84 18.37
N GLN A 259 -10.45 -35.19 19.10
CA GLN A 259 -11.62 -35.82 19.72
C GLN A 259 -12.53 -36.44 18.66
N GLY A 260 -12.85 -35.70 17.59
CA GLY A 260 -13.66 -36.21 16.49
C GLY A 260 -13.01 -37.39 15.77
N ALA A 261 -11.70 -37.41 15.61
CA ALA A 261 -10.97 -38.55 15.06
C ALA A 261 -11.05 -39.78 15.97
N ALA A 262 -10.84 -39.58 17.28
CA ALA A 262 -10.96 -40.69 18.27
C ALA A 262 -12.38 -41.24 18.37
N GLU A 263 -13.41 -40.38 18.30
CA GLU A 263 -14.81 -40.82 18.25
C GLU A 263 -15.12 -41.63 16.97
N ALA A 264 -14.59 -41.20 15.82
CA ALA A 264 -14.72 -41.89 14.56
C ALA A 264 -14.05 -43.28 14.63
N ASP A 265 -12.86 -43.39 15.23
CA ASP A 265 -12.15 -44.65 15.43
C ASP A 265 -12.93 -45.60 16.35
N VAL A 266 -13.51 -45.10 17.43
CA VAL A 266 -14.38 -45.88 18.33
C VAL A 266 -15.64 -46.35 17.61
N MET A 267 -16.30 -45.51 16.82
CA MET A 267 -17.47 -45.88 16.02
C MET A 267 -17.11 -46.94 14.99
N TRP A 268 -15.96 -46.79 14.30
CA TRP A 268 -15.48 -47.78 13.34
C TRP A 268 -15.17 -49.09 14.01
N ALA A 269 -14.52 -49.12 15.19
CA ALA A 269 -14.22 -50.31 15.94
C ALA A 269 -15.49 -51.02 16.41
N LYS A 270 -16.52 -50.28 16.90
CA LYS A 270 -17.83 -50.86 17.26
C LYS A 270 -18.54 -51.44 16.05
N GLY A 271 -18.59 -50.69 14.93
CA GLY A 271 -19.24 -51.22 13.69
C GLY A 271 -18.54 -52.45 13.13
N LYS A 272 -17.21 -52.51 13.27
CA LYS A 272 -16.46 -53.73 12.89
C LYS A 272 -16.76 -54.89 13.82
N ALA A 273 -16.77 -54.70 15.13
CA ALA A 273 -17.13 -55.73 16.10
C ALA A 273 -18.55 -56.25 15.89
N GLU A 274 -19.53 -55.38 15.63
CA GLU A 274 -20.90 -55.75 15.28
C GLU A 274 -20.97 -56.55 13.97
N SER A 275 -20.21 -56.15 12.95
CA SER A 275 -20.11 -56.88 11.69
C SER A 275 -19.50 -58.26 11.84
N ASP A 276 -18.48 -58.42 12.70
CA ASP A 276 -17.83 -59.70 12.94
C ASP A 276 -18.76 -60.64 13.74
N VAL A 277 -19.52 -60.15 14.72
CA VAL A 277 -20.58 -60.89 15.41
C VAL A 277 -21.70 -61.31 14.46
N MET A 278 -22.08 -60.45 13.50
CA MET A 278 -23.06 -60.80 12.48
C MET A 278 -22.58 -61.92 11.56
N LYS A 279 -21.29 -61.93 11.20
CA LYS A 279 -20.70 -63.02 10.38
C LYS A 279 -20.68 -64.36 11.12
N GLU A 280 -20.39 -64.32 12.43
CA GLU A 280 -20.39 -65.54 13.25
C GLU A 280 -21.79 -66.14 13.47
N LYS A 281 -22.82 -65.29 13.61
CA LYS A 281 -24.22 -65.75 13.84
C LYS A 281 -24.97 -66.15 12.60
N GLY A 282 -24.41 -65.92 11.41
CA GLY A 282 -24.95 -66.36 10.11
C GLY A 282 -26.33 -65.78 9.75
N GLU A 283 -27.01 -66.38 8.77
CA GLU A 283 -28.29 -65.86 8.25
C GLU A 283 -29.44 -65.82 9.25
N TYR A 284 -29.33 -66.55 10.38
CA TYR A 284 -30.37 -66.61 11.41
C TYR A 284 -30.54 -65.26 12.14
N TYR A 285 -29.46 -64.56 12.42
CA TYR A 285 -29.50 -63.30 13.08
C TYR A 285 -30.05 -62.17 12.21
N THR A 286 -29.79 -62.24 10.92
CA THR A 286 -30.33 -61.29 9.96
C THR A 286 -31.85 -61.39 9.87
N ARG A 287 -32.38 -62.59 9.99
CA ARG A 287 -33.82 -62.87 10.02
C ARG A 287 -34.49 -62.43 11.29
N GLU A 288 -33.88 -62.63 12.44
CA GLU A 288 -34.39 -62.18 13.76
C GLU A 288 -34.46 -60.66 13.87
N ARG A 289 -33.41 -59.93 13.46
CA ARG A 289 -33.41 -58.47 13.39
C ARG A 289 -34.42 -57.88 12.38
N MET A 290 -34.62 -58.55 11.28
CA MET A 290 -35.62 -58.18 10.30
C MET A 290 -37.06 -58.33 10.87
N TYR A 291 -37.30 -59.36 11.67
CA TYR A 291 -38.57 -59.50 12.40
C TYR A 291 -38.75 -58.42 13.48
N ASP A 292 -37.72 -58.09 14.23
CA ASP A 292 -37.77 -57.05 15.27
C ASP A 292 -38.04 -55.65 14.65
N VAL A 293 -37.44 -55.34 13.50
CA VAL A 293 -37.70 -54.09 12.77
C VAL A 293 -39.11 -54.05 12.20
N LEU A 294 -39.59 -55.16 11.64
CA LEU A 294 -40.95 -55.27 11.12
C LEU A 294 -41.98 -55.19 12.24
N GLN A 295 -41.72 -55.85 13.40
CA GLN A 295 -42.57 -55.79 14.60
C GLN A 295 -42.61 -54.39 15.20
N SER A 296 -41.47 -53.69 15.27
CA SER A 296 -41.39 -52.29 15.72
C SER A 296 -42.12 -51.33 14.77
N ALA A 297 -42.03 -51.58 13.47
CA ALA A 297 -42.75 -50.80 12.47
C ALA A 297 -44.27 -51.06 12.51
N ALA A 298 -44.69 -52.28 12.87
CA ALA A 298 -46.10 -52.68 13.03
C ALA A 298 -46.73 -52.19 14.35
N GLN A 299 -45.92 -51.95 15.39
CA GLN A 299 -46.37 -51.40 16.69
C GLN A 299 -46.49 -49.88 16.74
N ASN A 300 -45.98 -49.16 15.76
CA ASN A 300 -46.19 -47.72 15.62
C ASN A 300 -47.59 -47.48 15.02
N GLU A 301 -48.56 -47.19 15.85
CA GLU A 301 -49.95 -46.83 15.49
C GLU A 301 -50.15 -45.52 14.71
N GLY A 302 -49.09 -45.02 14.06
CA GLY A 302 -49.13 -43.91 13.12
C GLY A 302 -49.46 -44.40 11.69
N GLY A 303 -50.74 -44.34 11.38
CA GLY A 303 -51.44 -44.79 10.17
C GLY A 303 -50.63 -45.00 8.90
N ILE A 304 -50.88 -46.13 8.27
CA ILE A 304 -50.47 -46.48 6.88
C ILE A 304 -51.13 -45.50 5.89
N ASN A 305 -50.63 -44.30 5.82
CA ASN A 305 -50.88 -43.40 4.70
C ASN A 305 -49.54 -42.98 4.12
N GLY A 306 -49.12 -43.67 3.08
CA GLY A 306 -48.17 -43.32 2.02
C GLY A 306 -46.76 -42.81 2.35
N GLY A 307 -46.44 -42.44 3.61
CA GLY A 307 -45.16 -41.84 3.99
C GLY A 307 -44.35 -42.61 5.03
N GLY A 308 -44.94 -43.52 5.78
CA GLY A 308 -44.29 -44.17 6.92
C GLY A 308 -43.19 -45.18 6.54
N LEU A 309 -43.31 -45.84 5.39
CA LEU A 309 -42.29 -46.78 4.93
C LEU A 309 -41.04 -46.11 4.39
N VAL A 310 -41.20 -44.90 3.84
CA VAL A 310 -40.07 -44.07 3.34
C VAL A 310 -39.29 -43.48 4.53
N GLY A 311 -39.98 -43.06 5.60
CA GLY A 311 -39.35 -42.55 6.82
C GLY A 311 -38.53 -43.60 7.58
N ALA A 312 -39.02 -44.84 7.67
CA ALA A 312 -38.28 -45.93 8.28
C ALA A 312 -37.05 -46.36 7.44
N GLY A 313 -37.14 -46.27 6.10
CA GLY A 313 -36.00 -46.57 5.21
C GLY A 313 -34.92 -45.49 5.29
N ILE A 314 -35.26 -44.21 5.47
CA ILE A 314 -34.30 -43.11 5.60
C ILE A 314 -33.66 -43.15 7.00
N GLY A 315 -34.39 -43.43 8.04
CA GLY A 315 -33.86 -43.56 9.39
C GLY A 315 -32.86 -44.70 9.58
N LEU A 316 -33.07 -45.82 8.90
CA LEU A 316 -32.14 -46.94 8.90
C LEU A 316 -30.91 -46.72 7.99
N GLY A 317 -31.06 -45.93 6.93
CA GLY A 317 -29.96 -45.64 6.01
C GLY A 317 -28.96 -44.60 6.56
N VAL A 318 -29.40 -43.67 7.39
CA VAL A 318 -28.56 -42.60 7.98
C VAL A 318 -27.90 -43.08 9.28
N GLY A 319 -28.51 -43.97 10.04
CA GLY A 319 -27.96 -44.51 11.29
C GLY A 319 -26.96 -45.67 11.11
N MET A 320 -26.92 -46.33 9.95
CA MET A 320 -26.03 -47.44 9.66
C MET A 320 -25.09 -47.18 8.47
N GLY A 321 -24.57 -45.98 8.37
CA GLY A 321 -23.60 -45.56 7.32
C GLY A 321 -22.19 -46.12 7.54
N VAL A 322 -22.05 -47.40 7.93
CA VAL A 322 -20.72 -48.02 8.05
C VAL A 322 -20.81 -49.48 7.54
N GLY A 323 -20.36 -49.68 6.34
CA GLY A 323 -20.10 -51.02 5.79
C GLY A 323 -20.66 -51.24 4.39
N SER A 324 -19.80 -51.13 3.41
CA SER A 324 -20.02 -51.30 1.97
C SER A 324 -20.55 -52.68 1.53
N GLY A 325 -21.03 -53.51 2.46
CA GLY A 325 -21.60 -54.84 2.16
C GLY A 325 -23.12 -54.96 2.34
N PHE A 326 -23.74 -54.07 3.17
CA PHE A 326 -25.16 -54.22 3.52
C PHE A 326 -26.09 -53.44 2.56
N GLY A 327 -25.61 -52.39 1.96
CA GLY A 327 -26.38 -51.58 0.99
C GLY A 327 -26.74 -52.37 -0.29
N SER A 328 -25.87 -53.27 -0.73
CA SER A 328 -26.10 -54.09 -1.91
C SER A 328 -27.13 -55.24 -1.68
N ALA A 329 -27.24 -55.73 -0.44
CA ALA A 329 -28.21 -56.79 -0.14
C ALA A 329 -29.65 -56.25 -0.01
N ILE A 330 -29.83 -55.08 0.58
CA ILE A 330 -31.16 -54.45 0.71
C ILE A 330 -31.56 -53.79 -0.64
N GLY A 331 -30.63 -53.25 -1.42
CA GLY A 331 -30.88 -52.75 -2.74
C GLY A 331 -31.41 -53.79 -3.70
N ASN A 332 -30.89 -55.03 -3.63
CA ASN A 332 -31.36 -56.15 -4.47
C ASN A 332 -32.73 -56.73 -4.03
N VAL A 333 -33.04 -56.72 -2.72
CA VAL A 333 -34.35 -57.20 -2.22
C VAL A 333 -35.43 -56.12 -2.48
N ALA A 334 -35.15 -54.85 -2.29
CA ALA A 334 -36.08 -53.77 -2.60
C ALA A 334 -36.26 -53.60 -4.12
N GLY A 335 -35.18 -53.73 -4.90
CA GLY A 335 -35.22 -53.64 -6.36
C GLY A 335 -36.09 -54.73 -7.02
N ASN A 336 -36.10 -55.96 -6.49
CA ASN A 336 -36.92 -57.02 -6.99
C ASN A 336 -38.40 -56.97 -6.56
N ALA A 337 -38.71 -56.26 -5.45
CA ALA A 337 -40.09 -56.04 -5.02
C ALA A 337 -40.78 -54.89 -5.80
N PHE A 338 -40.04 -53.98 -6.39
CA PHE A 338 -40.55 -52.85 -7.15
C PHE A 338 -40.40 -53.01 -8.68
N ALA A 339 -39.75 -54.08 -9.17
CA ALA A 339 -39.54 -54.29 -10.61
C ALA A 339 -40.83 -54.71 -11.38
N SER A 340 -42.00 -54.73 -10.70
CA SER A 340 -43.26 -55.04 -11.35
C SER A 340 -44.13 -53.81 -11.67
N VAL A 341 -43.67 -52.61 -11.39
CA VAL A 341 -44.42 -51.37 -11.72
C VAL A 341 -43.51 -50.40 -12.51
N GLY A 342 -43.60 -50.44 -13.82
CA GLY A 342 -43.16 -49.38 -14.72
C GLY A 342 -41.76 -49.57 -15.31
N ARG A 343 -41.68 -50.28 -16.41
CA ARG A 343 -40.57 -50.22 -17.38
C ARG A 343 -40.59 -48.85 -18.06
N THR A 344 -39.49 -48.11 -17.96
CA THR A 344 -38.96 -47.33 -19.08
C THR A 344 -37.45 -47.41 -19.06
N ASP A 345 -36.93 -47.95 -20.15
CA ASP A 345 -35.51 -48.08 -20.46
C ASP A 345 -34.91 -46.68 -20.66
N GLU A 346 -33.84 -46.34 -19.88
CA GLU A 346 -32.83 -45.43 -20.38
C GLU A 346 -31.46 -45.78 -19.81
N LYS A 347 -30.55 -46.13 -20.72
CA LYS A 347 -29.13 -46.34 -20.51
C LYS A 347 -28.51 -45.02 -20.07
N THR A 348 -28.02 -44.91 -18.84
CA THR A 348 -27.07 -43.85 -18.47
C THR A 348 -25.67 -44.47 -18.32
N SER A 349 -24.95 -44.46 -19.44
CA SER A 349 -23.51 -44.58 -19.49
C SER A 349 -22.92 -43.18 -19.36
N GLY A 350 -22.22 -42.84 -18.27
CA GLY A 350 -21.47 -41.61 -18.17
C GLY A 350 -21.42 -40.99 -16.77
N GLY A 351 -20.89 -41.70 -15.79
CA GLY A 351 -20.63 -41.12 -14.47
C GLY A 351 -19.15 -40.85 -14.25
N VAL A 352 -18.79 -39.73 -13.58
CA VAL A 352 -17.42 -39.38 -13.22
C VAL A 352 -16.99 -40.16 -11.97
N LYS A 353 -15.96 -41.01 -12.10
CA LYS A 353 -15.42 -41.82 -11.00
C LYS A 353 -14.49 -40.96 -10.15
N CYS A 354 -14.73 -40.90 -8.84
CA CYS A 354 -13.88 -40.13 -7.91
C CYS A 354 -12.48 -40.77 -7.82
N PRO A 355 -11.39 -39.97 -7.99
CA PRO A 355 -10.03 -40.49 -7.91
C PRO A 355 -9.61 -40.87 -6.49
N SER A 356 -10.24 -40.32 -5.46
CA SER A 356 -9.88 -40.58 -4.05
C SER A 356 -10.60 -41.80 -3.45
N CYS A 357 -11.88 -42.04 -3.77
CA CYS A 357 -12.66 -43.12 -3.15
C CYS A 357 -13.33 -44.08 -4.15
N GLY A 358 -13.19 -43.85 -5.45
CA GLY A 358 -13.74 -44.70 -6.49
C GLY A 358 -15.27 -44.60 -6.71
N ALA A 359 -15.98 -43.78 -5.96
CA ALA A 359 -17.43 -43.61 -6.12
C ALA A 359 -17.78 -42.97 -7.47
N VAL A 360 -18.81 -43.50 -8.13
CA VAL A 360 -19.33 -42.97 -9.41
C VAL A 360 -20.29 -41.81 -9.08
N ASN A 361 -20.06 -40.66 -9.67
CA ASN A 361 -20.82 -39.44 -9.46
C ASN A 361 -21.47 -38.99 -10.77
N GLY A 362 -22.53 -38.19 -10.68
CA GLY A 362 -23.16 -37.65 -11.87
C GLY A 362 -22.19 -36.80 -12.71
N GLU A 363 -22.44 -36.76 -14.03
CA GLU A 363 -21.58 -36.10 -15.03
C GLU A 363 -21.23 -34.63 -14.71
N ASN A 364 -22.07 -33.93 -13.95
CA ASN A 364 -21.90 -32.54 -13.58
C ASN A 364 -21.62 -32.30 -12.08
N ALA A 365 -21.29 -33.37 -11.34
CA ALA A 365 -20.98 -33.26 -9.92
C ALA A 365 -19.69 -32.50 -9.72
N LYS A 366 -19.73 -31.39 -8.92
CA LYS A 366 -18.56 -30.61 -8.55
C LYS A 366 -17.78 -31.19 -7.39
N PHE A 367 -18.44 -32.00 -6.57
CA PHE A 367 -17.86 -32.67 -5.41
C PHE A 367 -18.33 -34.13 -5.39
N CYS A 368 -17.49 -35.03 -4.89
CA CYS A 368 -17.82 -36.43 -4.72
C CYS A 368 -18.86 -36.61 -3.61
N SER A 369 -19.96 -37.30 -3.92
CA SER A 369 -21.01 -37.61 -2.96
C SER A 369 -20.58 -38.65 -1.89
N GLY A 370 -19.48 -39.39 -2.15
CA GLY A 370 -18.97 -40.38 -1.22
C GLY A 370 -17.93 -39.88 -0.23
N CYS A 371 -17.02 -38.92 -0.63
CA CYS A 371 -15.94 -38.50 0.22
C CYS A 371 -15.77 -36.94 0.28
N GLY A 372 -16.62 -36.16 -0.41
CA GLY A 372 -16.54 -34.73 -0.43
C GLY A 372 -15.40 -34.17 -1.29
N GLU A 373 -14.56 -35.00 -1.91
CA GLU A 373 -13.45 -34.53 -2.74
C GLU A 373 -13.96 -33.77 -3.96
N LYS A 374 -13.26 -32.69 -4.35
CA LYS A 374 -13.62 -31.86 -5.50
C LYS A 374 -13.39 -32.67 -6.80
N LEU A 375 -14.46 -32.92 -7.53
CA LEU A 375 -14.41 -33.59 -8.83
C LEU A 375 -14.10 -32.56 -9.92
N ILE A 376 -12.87 -32.56 -10.42
CA ILE A 376 -12.43 -31.66 -11.48
C ILE A 376 -12.38 -32.49 -12.78
N LYS A 377 -13.02 -31.99 -13.86
CA LYS A 377 -13.04 -32.71 -15.15
C LYS A 377 -11.65 -32.72 -15.79
N ALA A 378 -11.28 -33.82 -16.38
CA ALA A 378 -10.10 -33.89 -17.24
C ALA A 378 -10.23 -32.93 -18.39
N VAL A 379 -9.10 -32.27 -18.75
CA VAL A 379 -9.04 -31.26 -19.83
C VAL A 379 -8.41 -31.94 -21.06
N ALA A 380 -9.15 -32.01 -22.15
CA ALA A 380 -8.59 -32.45 -23.43
C ALA A 380 -7.66 -31.40 -24.03
N CYS A 381 -6.48 -31.79 -24.47
CA CYS A 381 -5.53 -30.89 -25.08
C CYS A 381 -6.05 -30.37 -26.44
N PRO A 382 -6.13 -29.07 -26.69
CA PRO A 382 -6.64 -28.51 -27.94
C PRO A 382 -5.75 -28.83 -29.15
N LYS A 383 -4.49 -29.25 -28.93
CA LYS A 383 -3.54 -29.51 -30.02
C LYS A 383 -3.46 -31.01 -30.38
N CYS A 384 -3.52 -31.96 -29.43
CA CYS A 384 -3.31 -33.35 -29.67
C CYS A 384 -4.46 -34.25 -29.20
N GLY A 385 -5.52 -33.70 -28.59
CA GLY A 385 -6.68 -34.44 -28.09
C GLY A 385 -6.44 -35.27 -26.82
N ALA A 386 -5.22 -35.32 -26.29
CA ALA A 386 -4.91 -36.12 -25.11
C ALA A 386 -5.62 -35.58 -23.86
N GLU A 387 -6.21 -36.49 -23.07
CA GLU A 387 -6.79 -36.16 -21.78
C GLU A 387 -5.69 -35.88 -20.75
N ASN A 388 -5.77 -34.75 -20.07
CA ASN A 388 -4.84 -34.33 -19.03
C ASN A 388 -5.54 -34.22 -17.70
N SER A 389 -4.79 -34.41 -16.64
CA SER A 389 -5.30 -34.23 -15.28
C SER A 389 -5.88 -32.85 -15.11
N ALA A 390 -6.97 -32.76 -14.40
CA ALA A 390 -7.61 -31.47 -14.07
C ALA A 390 -6.64 -30.53 -13.38
N GLY A 391 -6.50 -29.29 -13.91
CA GLY A 391 -5.56 -28.34 -13.43
C GLY A 391 -4.11 -28.45 -13.95
N ALA A 392 -3.86 -29.38 -14.90
CA ALA A 392 -2.57 -29.45 -15.57
C ALA A 392 -2.29 -28.15 -16.34
N LYS A 393 -1.12 -27.55 -16.12
CA LYS A 393 -0.70 -26.32 -16.80
C LYS A 393 -0.20 -26.58 -18.22
N PHE A 394 0.27 -27.79 -18.49
CA PHE A 394 0.79 -28.22 -19.79
C PHE A 394 0.30 -29.62 -20.11
N CYS A 395 0.12 -29.90 -21.37
CA CYS A 395 -0.24 -31.26 -21.85
C CYS A 395 0.93 -32.22 -21.62
N ALA A 396 0.66 -33.32 -20.92
CA ALA A 396 1.67 -34.34 -20.63
C ALA A 396 2.22 -35.03 -21.89
N GLN A 397 1.45 -35.05 -22.98
CA GLN A 397 1.85 -35.72 -24.21
C GLN A 397 2.55 -34.84 -25.24
N CYS A 398 2.17 -33.56 -25.37
CA CYS A 398 2.72 -32.67 -26.39
C CYS A 398 3.31 -31.35 -25.88
N GLY A 399 3.29 -31.13 -24.57
CA GLY A 399 3.85 -29.92 -23.92
C GLY A 399 3.07 -28.60 -24.17
N THR A 400 1.93 -28.67 -24.87
CA THR A 400 1.11 -27.44 -25.12
C THR A 400 0.54 -26.92 -23.82
N SER A 401 0.57 -25.57 -23.64
CA SER A 401 -0.05 -24.92 -22.48
C SER A 401 -1.57 -25.14 -22.48
N LEU A 402 -2.08 -25.58 -21.33
CA LEU A 402 -3.50 -25.79 -21.07
C LEU A 402 -4.11 -24.67 -20.24
N LEU A 403 -3.30 -23.62 -19.93
CA LEU A 403 -3.78 -22.43 -19.25
C LEU A 403 -4.60 -21.57 -20.24
N PRO A 404 -5.66 -20.91 -19.79
CA PRO A 404 -6.40 -19.98 -20.63
C PRO A 404 -5.46 -18.86 -21.11
N GLU A 405 -5.54 -18.54 -22.41
CA GLU A 405 -4.76 -17.44 -22.96
C GLU A 405 -5.17 -16.12 -22.33
N LYS A 406 -4.19 -15.33 -21.94
CA LYS A 406 -4.41 -13.99 -21.43
C LYS A 406 -4.40 -13.00 -22.57
N THR A 407 -5.34 -12.06 -22.56
CA THR A 407 -5.39 -10.91 -23.48
C THR A 407 -4.99 -9.64 -22.77
N LYS A 408 -4.50 -8.65 -23.55
CA LYS A 408 -4.19 -7.33 -23.00
C LYS A 408 -5.41 -6.43 -23.06
N CYS A 409 -5.67 -5.71 -21.97
CA CYS A 409 -6.71 -4.70 -21.95
C CYS A 409 -6.42 -3.59 -22.98
N PRO A 410 -7.35 -3.25 -23.90
CA PRO A 410 -7.12 -2.25 -24.93
C PRO A 410 -6.93 -0.84 -24.36
N GLN A 411 -7.40 -0.57 -23.14
CA GLN A 411 -7.33 0.76 -22.55
C GLN A 411 -6.11 0.96 -21.64
N CYS A 412 -5.68 -0.06 -20.85
CA CYS A 412 -4.56 0.09 -19.92
C CYS A 412 -3.36 -0.84 -20.20
N GLY A 413 -3.44 -1.71 -21.19
CA GLY A 413 -2.35 -2.60 -21.62
C GLY A 413 -2.03 -3.76 -20.66
N LYS A 414 -2.70 -3.87 -19.50
CA LYS A 414 -2.46 -4.94 -18.55
C LYS A 414 -3.09 -6.25 -18.99
N GLU A 415 -2.43 -7.37 -18.64
CA GLU A 415 -2.93 -8.71 -18.93
C GLU A 415 -4.17 -9.05 -18.11
N ILE A 416 -5.19 -9.55 -18.79
CA ILE A 416 -6.48 -9.95 -18.22
C ILE A 416 -6.88 -11.31 -18.77
N ASP A 417 -7.75 -12.00 -18.07
CA ASP A 417 -8.30 -13.26 -18.54
C ASP A 417 -9.16 -13.07 -19.78
N ASN A 418 -9.06 -14.00 -20.73
CA ASN A 418 -9.70 -13.87 -22.05
C ASN A 418 -11.24 -13.83 -22.00
N ASP A 419 -11.85 -14.29 -20.90
CA ASP A 419 -13.29 -14.30 -20.65
C ASP A 419 -13.77 -13.13 -19.75
N ALA A 420 -12.87 -12.23 -19.34
CA ALA A 420 -13.21 -11.10 -18.52
C ALA A 420 -14.11 -10.11 -19.27
N LYS A 421 -15.25 -9.77 -18.70
CA LYS A 421 -16.18 -8.77 -19.23
C LYS A 421 -15.74 -7.33 -18.93
N PHE A 422 -14.96 -7.13 -17.88
CA PHE A 422 -14.40 -5.85 -17.45
C PHE A 422 -12.94 -6.02 -17.04
N CYS A 423 -12.14 -5.01 -17.29
CA CYS A 423 -10.75 -5.00 -16.83
C CYS A 423 -10.68 -4.77 -15.32
N PRO A 424 -10.09 -5.68 -14.52
CA PRO A 424 -10.01 -5.52 -13.06
C PRO A 424 -9.09 -4.37 -12.63
N PHE A 425 -8.25 -3.84 -13.54
CA PHE A 425 -7.29 -2.79 -13.22
C PHE A 425 -7.76 -1.36 -13.56
N CYS A 426 -8.60 -1.19 -14.59
CA CYS A 426 -9.07 0.13 -15.02
C CYS A 426 -10.59 0.24 -15.17
N GLY A 427 -11.36 -0.84 -14.92
CA GLY A 427 -12.81 -0.85 -15.02
C GLY A 427 -13.38 -0.82 -16.47
N ALA A 428 -12.52 -0.80 -17.48
CA ALA A 428 -13.00 -0.74 -18.87
C ALA A 428 -13.77 -2.00 -19.27
N ALA A 429 -14.89 -1.85 -19.96
CA ALA A 429 -15.62 -2.96 -20.55
C ALA A 429 -14.81 -3.58 -21.68
N ILE A 430 -14.67 -4.91 -21.67
CA ILE A 430 -13.98 -5.67 -22.70
C ILE A 430 -15.05 -6.22 -23.65
N ASN A 431 -15.33 -5.46 -24.68
CA ASN A 431 -16.22 -5.92 -25.76
C ASN A 431 -15.41 -6.84 -26.69
N LYS A 432 -15.88 -8.08 -26.85
CA LYS A 432 -15.43 -8.98 -27.91
C LYS A 432 -16.19 -8.70 -29.18
#